data_f0eb4d8648bfeea95799285a14124215
#
_entry.id   f0eb4d8648bfeea95799285a14124215
#
_cell.length_a   1.000
_cell.length_b   1.000
_cell.length_c   1.000
_cell.angle_alpha   90.00
_cell.angle_beta   90.00
_cell.angle_gamma   90.00
#
_symmetry.space_group_name_H-M   'P 1'
#
loop_
_entity.id
_entity.type
_entity.pdbx_description
1 polymer ?
#
loop_
_entity_poly.entity_id
_entity_poly.type
_entity_poly.pdbx_seq_one_letter_code
_entity_poly.pdbx_strand_id
1 'polypeptide(L)'
;MMNGSLTESAVLAEGLVKSYGKVKALGGVSLDVRHGETFGIIGPDGAGKSTLFRLLTSLLVPDSGSAQVEGLDTVKDYREIRKIIGYMPGKFSLYQDLTVEENLTFFATLFGTTIDENYHLIEDIYKQIEPFKARMAGKLSGGMKQKLALCCALIHKPKILFLDEPTTGVD
;
A
#
# COMPACT_ATOMS: atom_id res chain seq x y z
N MET A 1 29.72 -3.56 22.43
CA MET A 1 28.87 -4.46 21.62
C MET A 1 27.45 -4.00 21.81
N MET A 2 26.95 -3.15 20.91
CA MET A 2 25.55 -2.71 20.93
C MET A 2 24.78 -3.76 20.14
N ASN A 3 24.03 -4.64 20.82
CA ASN A 3 22.99 -5.45 20.22
C ASN A 3 21.91 -4.51 19.72
N GLY A 4 21.91 -4.21 18.43
CA GLY A 4 20.74 -3.66 17.77
C GLY A 4 19.64 -4.73 17.84
N SER A 5 18.70 -4.58 18.76
CA SER A 5 17.47 -5.33 18.72
C SER A 5 16.79 -4.94 17.41
N LEU A 6 16.81 -5.83 16.44
CA LEU A 6 15.87 -5.76 15.32
C LEU A 6 14.50 -5.61 15.97
N THR A 7 13.82 -4.51 15.71
CA THR A 7 12.44 -4.32 16.16
C THR A 7 11.64 -5.50 15.62
N GLU A 8 11.06 -6.35 16.49
CA GLU A 8 10.25 -7.49 16.08
C GLU A 8 9.03 -7.06 15.25
N SER A 9 8.68 -5.78 15.34
CA SER A 9 7.51 -5.17 14.70
C SER A 9 7.86 -4.62 13.32
N ALA A 10 7.17 -5.10 12.31
CA ALA A 10 7.18 -4.54 10.96
C ALA A 10 6.38 -3.21 10.91
N VAL A 11 5.27 -3.13 11.66
CA VAL A 11 4.45 -1.93 11.83
C VAL A 11 4.07 -1.78 13.29
N LEU A 12 4.37 -0.64 13.88
CA LEU A 12 3.98 -0.28 15.24
C LEU A 12 3.24 1.06 15.22
N ALA A 13 2.07 1.10 15.84
CA ALA A 13 1.32 2.35 16.03
C ALA A 13 0.86 2.47 17.48
N GLU A 14 0.97 3.67 18.03
CA GLU A 14 0.63 3.96 19.41
C GLU A 14 -0.27 5.20 19.50
N GLY A 15 -1.50 4.99 19.94
CA GLY A 15 -2.44 6.05 20.27
C GLY A 15 -2.76 6.99 19.09
N LEU A 16 -2.81 6.49 17.84
CA LEU A 16 -3.05 7.31 16.66
C LEU A 16 -4.42 7.98 16.70
N VAL A 17 -4.41 9.30 16.63
CA VAL A 17 -5.61 10.13 16.51
C VAL A 17 -5.58 10.87 15.19
N LYS A 18 -6.73 10.92 14.50
CA LYS A 18 -6.94 11.72 13.30
C LYS A 18 -8.35 12.22 13.21
N SER A 19 -8.50 13.53 12.97
CA SER A 19 -9.80 14.19 12.77
C SER A 19 -9.84 14.94 11.45
N TYR A 20 -11.02 15.06 10.87
CA TYR A 20 -11.32 15.89 9.71
C TYR A 20 -12.40 16.90 10.13
N GLY A 21 -11.96 18.10 10.45
CA GLY A 21 -12.86 19.10 11.06
C GLY A 21 -13.45 18.58 12.39
N LYS A 22 -14.76 18.42 12.43
CA LYS A 22 -15.46 17.91 13.64
C LYS A 22 -15.57 16.37 13.70
N VAL A 23 -15.19 15.69 12.64
CA VAL A 23 -15.31 14.22 12.57
C VAL A 23 -14.00 13.58 13.01
N LYS A 24 -14.05 12.83 14.10
CA LYS A 24 -12.93 12.04 14.60
C LYS A 24 -12.88 10.70 13.85
N ALA A 25 -11.95 10.56 12.92
CA ALA A 25 -11.79 9.35 12.12
C ALA A 25 -11.03 8.24 12.87
N LEU A 26 -10.05 8.60 13.70
CA LEU A 26 -9.32 7.68 14.58
C LEU A 26 -9.26 8.27 15.98
N GLY A 27 -9.57 7.45 16.99
CA GLY A 27 -9.72 7.88 18.37
C GLY A 27 -8.65 7.35 19.34
N GLY A 28 -7.43 7.12 18.89
CA GLY A 28 -6.37 6.54 19.72
C GLY A 28 -6.11 5.07 19.38
N VAL A 29 -5.89 4.76 18.08
CA VAL A 29 -5.65 3.40 17.60
C VAL A 29 -4.22 3.00 17.87
N SER A 30 -4.03 1.82 18.48
CA SER A 30 -2.73 1.17 18.65
C SER A 30 -2.74 -0.20 18.01
N LEU A 31 -1.65 -0.59 17.36
CA LEU A 31 -1.46 -1.92 16.78
C LEU A 31 0.04 -2.24 16.70
N ASP A 32 0.32 -3.53 16.70
CA ASP A 32 1.67 -4.08 16.53
C ASP A 32 1.56 -5.25 15.55
N VAL A 33 2.24 -5.15 14.40
CA VAL A 33 2.28 -6.18 13.36
C VAL A 33 3.71 -6.67 13.21
N ARG A 34 3.91 -7.97 13.32
CA ARG A 34 5.24 -8.58 13.25
C ARG A 34 5.68 -8.86 11.82
N HIS A 35 6.97 -9.03 11.62
CA HIS A 35 7.50 -9.49 10.34
C HIS A 35 6.90 -10.84 9.93
N GLY A 36 6.50 -10.95 8.66
CA GLY A 36 5.90 -12.16 8.09
C GLY A 36 4.45 -12.41 8.49
N GLU A 37 3.85 -11.50 9.26
CA GLU A 37 2.44 -11.60 9.67
C GLU A 37 1.51 -11.08 8.57
N THR A 38 0.36 -11.76 8.40
CA THR A 38 -0.78 -11.24 7.65
C THR A 38 -1.78 -10.68 8.66
N PHE A 39 -1.92 -9.37 8.69
CA PHE A 39 -2.77 -8.65 9.65
C PHE A 39 -4.00 -8.07 8.95
N GLY A 40 -5.20 -8.38 9.44
CA GLY A 40 -6.47 -7.92 8.89
C GLY A 40 -7.14 -6.86 9.75
N ILE A 41 -7.57 -5.76 9.12
CA ILE A 41 -8.36 -4.70 9.76
C ILE A 41 -9.80 -4.79 9.26
N ILE A 42 -10.72 -5.10 10.15
CA ILE A 42 -12.14 -5.28 9.85
C ILE A 42 -12.95 -4.19 10.55
N GLY A 43 -13.97 -3.69 9.86
CA GLY A 43 -14.89 -2.70 10.42
C GLY A 43 -15.83 -2.14 9.35
N PRO A 44 -16.92 -1.47 9.76
CA PRO A 44 -17.87 -0.89 8.82
C PRO A 44 -17.27 0.24 7.98
N ASP A 45 -18.01 0.66 6.95
CA ASP A 45 -17.64 1.84 6.19
C ASP A 45 -17.62 3.08 7.09
N GLY A 46 -16.61 3.94 6.87
CA GLY A 46 -16.39 5.11 7.70
C GLY A 46 -15.70 4.85 9.05
N ALA A 47 -15.35 3.60 9.39
CA ALA A 47 -14.67 3.27 10.66
C ALA A 47 -13.22 3.77 10.74
N GLY A 48 -12.70 4.44 9.69
CA GLY A 48 -11.34 4.98 9.69
C GLY A 48 -10.26 4.06 9.12
N LYS A 49 -10.60 2.90 8.56
CA LYS A 49 -9.64 1.94 7.97
C LYS A 49 -8.69 2.59 6.98
N SER A 50 -9.21 3.25 5.95
CA SER A 50 -8.38 3.96 4.95
C SER A 50 -7.60 5.13 5.55
N THR A 51 -8.10 5.78 6.60
CA THR A 51 -7.35 6.82 7.32
C THR A 51 -6.14 6.22 8.01
N LEU A 52 -6.32 5.07 8.67
CA LEU A 52 -5.22 4.35 9.31
C LEU A 52 -4.15 3.94 8.27
N PHE A 53 -4.55 3.32 7.16
CA PHE A 53 -3.60 2.98 6.09
C PHE A 53 -2.83 4.20 5.59
N ARG A 54 -3.49 5.35 5.39
CA ARG A 54 -2.82 6.58 4.93
C ARG A 54 -1.83 7.15 5.95
N LEU A 55 -2.07 6.99 7.24
CA LEU A 55 -1.10 7.35 8.29
C LEU A 55 0.11 6.42 8.25
N LEU A 56 -0.12 5.11 8.19
CA LEU A 56 0.94 4.10 8.15
C LEU A 56 1.79 4.18 6.88
N THR A 57 1.18 4.56 5.75
CA THR A 57 1.88 4.75 4.47
C THR A 57 2.46 6.16 4.29
N SER A 58 2.51 6.97 5.34
CA SER A 58 3.03 8.35 5.34
C SER A 58 2.31 9.32 4.38
N LEU A 59 1.06 9.02 4.00
CA LEU A 59 0.24 9.90 3.15
C LEU A 59 -0.53 10.94 3.97
N LEU A 60 -0.63 10.72 5.28
CA LEU A 60 -1.22 11.65 6.24
C LEU A 60 -0.32 11.77 7.47
N VAL A 61 -0.45 12.90 8.15
CA VAL A 61 0.18 13.15 9.45
C VAL A 61 -0.90 12.97 10.54
N PRO A 62 -0.65 12.23 11.62
CA PRO A 62 -1.57 12.11 12.74
C PRO A 62 -1.70 13.43 13.49
N ASP A 63 -2.84 13.64 14.15
CA ASP A 63 -3.04 14.79 15.05
C ASP A 63 -2.35 14.54 16.40
N SER A 64 -2.27 13.28 16.84
CA SER A 64 -1.49 12.80 17.97
C SER A 64 -1.23 11.31 17.87
N GLY A 65 -0.33 10.80 18.74
CA GLY A 65 0.17 9.44 18.66
C GLY A 65 1.36 9.34 17.71
N SER A 66 1.88 8.14 17.54
CA SER A 66 3.04 7.85 16.68
C SER A 66 2.86 6.55 15.92
N ALA A 67 3.54 6.41 14.79
CA ALA A 67 3.64 5.15 14.09
C ALA A 67 5.02 4.97 13.46
N GLN A 68 5.44 3.71 13.38
CA GLN A 68 6.69 3.30 12.74
C GLN A 68 6.41 2.16 11.76
N VAL A 69 7.14 2.16 10.65
CA VAL A 69 7.15 1.11 9.64
C VAL A 69 8.60 0.71 9.40
N GLU A 70 8.96 -0.55 9.63
CA GLU A 70 10.36 -1.01 9.61
C GLU A 70 11.27 -0.18 10.53
N GLY A 71 10.76 0.25 11.69
CA GLY A 71 11.48 1.12 12.62
C GLY A 71 11.60 2.59 12.18
N LEU A 72 11.09 2.96 11.03
CA LEU A 72 11.08 4.32 10.48
C LEU A 72 9.82 5.07 10.92
N ASP A 73 9.98 6.31 11.39
CA ASP A 73 8.87 7.18 11.81
C ASP A 73 8.04 7.66 10.61
N THR A 74 6.72 7.44 10.64
CA THR A 74 5.85 7.72 9.48
C THR A 74 5.77 9.20 9.10
N VAL A 75 6.19 10.11 9.98
CA VAL A 75 6.20 11.56 9.74
C VAL A 75 7.59 12.05 9.31
N LYS A 76 8.64 11.61 10.01
CA LYS A 76 10.01 12.09 9.77
C LYS A 76 10.67 11.39 8.59
N ASP A 77 10.46 10.07 8.48
CA ASP A 77 11.17 9.21 7.53
C ASP A 77 10.28 8.82 6.32
N TYR A 78 9.27 9.65 6.01
CA TYR A 78 8.25 9.35 4.98
C TYR A 78 8.82 9.00 3.60
N ARG A 79 9.97 9.58 3.23
CA ARG A 79 10.62 9.31 1.94
C ARG A 79 11.19 7.90 1.88
N GLU A 80 11.79 7.45 2.99
CA GLU A 80 12.36 6.10 3.07
C GLU A 80 11.25 5.03 3.16
N ILE A 81 10.21 5.31 3.96
CA ILE A 81 9.05 4.42 4.05
C ILE A 81 8.43 4.18 2.67
N ARG A 82 8.20 5.23 1.88
CA ARG A 82 7.59 5.12 0.55
C ARG A 82 8.41 4.32 -0.47
N LYS A 83 9.70 4.11 -0.23
CA LYS A 83 10.55 3.26 -1.08
C LYS A 83 10.40 1.77 -0.77
N ILE A 84 10.00 1.44 0.46
CA ILE A 84 10.00 0.07 0.96
C ILE A 84 8.60 -0.54 1.13
N ILE A 85 7.56 0.25 0.91
CA ILE A 85 6.18 -0.22 1.02
C ILE A 85 5.50 -0.30 -0.34
N GLY A 86 4.60 -1.29 -0.50
CA GLY A 86 3.59 -1.30 -1.54
C GLY A 86 2.25 -0.83 -0.94
N TYR A 87 1.54 0.04 -1.63
CA TYR A 87 0.23 0.49 -1.19
C TYR A 87 -0.78 0.43 -2.32
N MET A 88 -1.84 -0.30 -2.08
CA MET A 88 -2.99 -0.39 -2.97
C MET A 88 -4.19 0.28 -2.27
N PRO A 89 -4.58 1.49 -2.68
CA PRO A 89 -5.74 2.19 -2.10
C PRO A 89 -7.05 1.58 -2.59
N GLY A 90 -8.11 1.68 -1.79
CA GLY A 90 -9.44 1.15 -2.09
C GLY A 90 -10.11 1.77 -3.33
N LYS A 91 -9.68 2.98 -3.74
CA LYS A 91 -10.10 3.58 -5.00
C LYS A 91 -9.01 3.42 -6.04
N PHE A 92 -9.39 2.99 -7.25
CA PHE A 92 -8.46 2.88 -8.37
C PHE A 92 -7.74 4.21 -8.62
N SER A 93 -6.42 4.20 -8.45
CA SER A 93 -5.57 5.40 -8.45
C SER A 93 -4.53 5.41 -9.56
N LEU A 94 -4.54 4.42 -10.45
CA LEU A 94 -3.60 4.34 -11.57
C LEU A 94 -4.02 5.27 -12.72
N TYR A 95 -3.09 5.51 -13.64
CA TYR A 95 -3.30 6.36 -14.80
C TYR A 95 -4.25 5.70 -15.79
N GLN A 96 -5.48 6.21 -15.89
CA GLN A 96 -6.54 5.62 -16.70
C GLN A 96 -6.28 5.72 -18.21
N ASP A 97 -5.54 6.75 -18.63
CA ASP A 97 -5.18 7.02 -20.02
C ASP A 97 -3.92 6.27 -20.48
N LEU A 98 -3.23 5.62 -19.55
CA LEU A 98 -2.13 4.72 -19.87
C LEU A 98 -2.64 3.29 -20.02
N THR A 99 -1.95 2.51 -20.83
CA THR A 99 -2.19 1.07 -20.97
C THR A 99 -1.78 0.31 -19.71
N VAL A 100 -2.13 -0.97 -19.62
CA VAL A 100 -1.67 -1.87 -18.56
C VAL A 100 -0.15 -1.90 -18.47
N GLU A 101 0.53 -2.08 -19.62
CA GLU A 101 1.98 -2.17 -19.71
C GLU A 101 2.65 -0.84 -19.36
N GLU A 102 2.11 0.30 -19.82
CA GLU A 102 2.64 1.63 -19.50
C GLU A 102 2.49 1.97 -18.02
N ASN A 103 1.36 1.63 -17.37
CA ASN A 103 1.22 1.79 -15.93
C ASN A 103 2.28 0.98 -15.18
N LEU A 104 2.45 -0.29 -15.52
CA LEU A 104 3.41 -1.16 -14.84
C LEU A 104 4.86 -0.69 -15.06
N THR A 105 5.20 -0.30 -16.29
CA THR A 105 6.52 0.28 -16.64
C THR A 105 6.78 1.57 -15.87
N PHE A 106 5.77 2.43 -15.75
CA PHE A 106 5.88 3.68 -14.98
C PHE A 106 6.27 3.40 -13.52
N PHE A 107 5.55 2.48 -12.85
CA PHE A 107 5.86 2.17 -11.46
C PHE A 107 7.20 1.45 -11.32
N ALA A 108 7.54 0.51 -12.20
CA ALA A 108 8.85 -0.12 -12.21
C ALA A 108 9.98 0.92 -12.31
N THR A 109 9.88 1.83 -13.28
CA THR A 109 10.87 2.89 -13.50
C THR A 109 10.96 3.85 -12.31
N LEU A 110 9.81 4.23 -11.70
CA LEU A 110 9.77 5.11 -10.53
C LEU A 110 10.60 4.56 -9.36
N PHE A 111 10.63 3.25 -9.22
CA PHE A 111 11.38 2.56 -8.16
C PHE A 111 12.75 2.01 -8.63
N GLY A 112 13.19 2.35 -9.84
CA GLY A 112 14.52 2.00 -10.35
C GLY A 112 14.68 0.53 -10.73
N THR A 113 13.60 -0.14 -11.14
CA THR A 113 13.58 -1.52 -11.63
C THR A 113 12.88 -1.63 -12.99
N THR A 114 12.79 -2.83 -13.53
CA THR A 114 12.07 -3.14 -14.77
C THR A 114 11.02 -4.23 -14.54
N ILE A 115 10.10 -4.39 -15.48
CA ILE A 115 9.12 -5.47 -15.44
C ILE A 115 9.85 -6.82 -15.47
N ASP A 116 10.83 -6.96 -16.35
CA ASP A 116 11.57 -8.23 -16.57
C ASP A 116 12.33 -8.66 -15.33
N GLU A 117 13.00 -7.74 -14.64
CA GLU A 117 13.75 -8.03 -13.39
C GLU A 117 12.86 -8.62 -12.30
N ASN A 118 11.65 -8.09 -12.16
CA ASN A 118 10.75 -8.43 -11.05
C ASN A 118 9.47 -9.16 -11.52
N TYR A 119 9.44 -9.66 -12.76
CA TYR A 119 8.29 -10.37 -13.32
C TYR A 119 7.80 -11.51 -12.41
N HIS A 120 8.74 -12.25 -11.83
CA HIS A 120 8.46 -13.37 -10.93
C HIS A 120 7.61 -12.99 -9.70
N LEU A 121 7.62 -11.72 -9.28
CA LEU A 121 6.83 -11.24 -8.13
C LEU A 121 5.35 -11.04 -8.48
N ILE A 122 5.04 -10.85 -9.75
CA ILE A 122 3.70 -10.51 -10.22
C ILE A 122 3.14 -11.55 -11.20
N GLU A 123 3.92 -12.55 -11.59
CA GLU A 123 3.64 -13.49 -12.67
C GLU A 123 2.25 -14.10 -12.61
N ASP A 124 1.86 -14.66 -11.46
CA ASP A 124 0.57 -15.34 -11.28
C ASP A 124 -0.64 -14.41 -11.45
N ILE A 125 -0.45 -13.13 -11.13
CA ILE A 125 -1.50 -12.10 -11.25
C ILE A 125 -1.46 -11.50 -12.65
N TYR A 126 -0.24 -11.13 -13.11
CA TYR A 126 -0.05 -10.42 -14.37
C TYR A 126 -0.45 -11.27 -15.58
N LYS A 127 -0.16 -12.55 -15.63
CA LYS A 127 -0.59 -13.48 -16.70
C LYS A 127 -2.10 -13.41 -17.01
N GLN A 128 -2.91 -13.07 -16.02
CA GLN A 128 -4.36 -12.97 -16.20
C GLN A 128 -4.79 -11.67 -16.91
N ILE A 129 -3.95 -10.65 -16.91
CA ILE A 129 -4.21 -9.35 -17.55
C ILE A 129 -3.24 -9.05 -18.70
N GLU A 130 -2.17 -9.79 -18.84
CA GLU A 130 -1.15 -9.65 -19.88
C GLU A 130 -1.73 -9.70 -21.32
N PRO A 131 -2.73 -10.55 -21.64
CA PRO A 131 -3.38 -10.51 -22.97
C PRO A 131 -4.01 -9.14 -23.30
N PHE A 132 -4.20 -8.29 -22.31
CA PHE A 132 -4.79 -6.96 -22.43
C PHE A 132 -3.75 -5.85 -22.20
N LYS A 133 -2.45 -6.14 -22.26
CA LYS A 133 -1.37 -5.20 -21.91
C LYS A 133 -1.41 -3.88 -22.69
N ALA A 134 -1.90 -3.90 -23.93
CA ALA A 134 -2.07 -2.71 -24.77
C ALA A 134 -3.40 -1.96 -24.52
N ARG A 135 -4.27 -2.45 -23.62
CA ARG A 135 -5.55 -1.80 -23.31
C ARG A 135 -5.36 -0.70 -22.27
N MET A 136 -5.99 0.46 -22.47
CA MET A 136 -6.02 1.55 -21.49
C MET A 136 -6.62 1.07 -20.17
N ALA A 137 -6.00 1.44 -19.05
CA ALA A 137 -6.42 1.02 -17.71
C ALA A 137 -7.86 1.49 -17.38
N GLY A 138 -8.28 2.63 -17.90
CA GLY A 138 -9.65 3.12 -17.75
C GLY A 138 -10.71 2.18 -18.34
N LYS A 139 -10.35 1.39 -19.36
CA LYS A 139 -11.25 0.45 -20.08
C LYS A 139 -11.23 -0.98 -19.53
N LEU A 140 -10.51 -1.23 -18.43
CA LEU A 140 -10.47 -2.52 -17.76
C LEU A 140 -11.71 -2.74 -16.90
N SER A 141 -12.10 -4.01 -16.70
CA SER A 141 -13.10 -4.38 -15.70
C SER A 141 -12.58 -4.07 -14.27
N GLY A 142 -13.47 -4.03 -13.28
CA GLY A 142 -13.11 -3.82 -11.87
C GLY A 142 -12.02 -4.78 -11.41
N GLY A 143 -12.23 -6.08 -11.61
CA GLY A 143 -11.24 -7.10 -11.22
C GLY A 143 -9.90 -6.99 -11.95
N MET A 144 -9.89 -6.60 -13.23
CA MET A 144 -8.64 -6.35 -13.96
C MET A 144 -7.91 -5.10 -13.42
N LYS A 145 -8.64 -4.05 -13.07
CA LYS A 145 -8.07 -2.85 -12.42
C LYS A 145 -7.40 -3.20 -11.09
N GLN A 146 -8.04 -4.05 -10.28
CA GLN A 146 -7.49 -4.51 -9.01
C GLN A 146 -6.19 -5.32 -9.23
N LYS A 147 -6.19 -6.25 -10.19
CA LYS A 147 -4.99 -7.02 -10.54
C LYS A 147 -3.84 -6.11 -10.99
N LEU A 148 -4.12 -5.13 -11.85
CA LEU A 148 -3.11 -4.17 -12.28
C LEU A 148 -2.57 -3.34 -11.10
N ALA A 149 -3.45 -2.85 -10.22
CA ALA A 149 -3.05 -2.09 -9.04
C ALA A 149 -2.16 -2.92 -8.10
N LEU A 150 -2.50 -4.19 -7.91
CA LEU A 150 -1.69 -5.11 -7.11
C LEU A 150 -0.32 -5.39 -7.76
N CYS A 151 -0.26 -5.60 -9.07
CA CYS A 151 1.01 -5.74 -9.79
C CYS A 151 1.89 -4.48 -9.63
N CYS A 152 1.32 -3.29 -9.78
CA CYS A 152 2.05 -2.03 -9.60
C CYS A 152 2.55 -1.84 -8.16
N ALA A 153 1.79 -2.30 -7.17
CA ALA A 153 2.20 -2.23 -5.77
C ALA A 153 3.29 -3.26 -5.40
N LEU A 154 3.44 -4.34 -6.16
CA LEU A 154 4.40 -5.42 -5.92
C LEU A 154 5.70 -5.31 -6.73
N ILE A 155 5.67 -4.64 -7.90
CA ILE A 155 6.76 -4.67 -8.89
C ILE A 155 8.12 -4.24 -8.36
N HIS A 156 8.15 -3.40 -7.34
CA HIS A 156 9.39 -2.90 -6.74
C HIS A 156 9.86 -3.71 -5.52
N LYS A 157 9.28 -4.89 -5.30
CA LYS A 157 9.64 -5.80 -4.20
C LYS A 157 9.54 -5.15 -2.82
N PRO A 158 8.36 -4.64 -2.42
CA PRO A 158 8.19 -3.97 -1.14
C PRO A 158 8.45 -4.92 0.04
N LYS A 159 8.91 -4.38 1.17
CA LYS A 159 9.03 -5.13 2.43
C LYS A 159 7.67 -5.35 3.09
N ILE A 160 6.78 -4.37 2.96
CA ILE A 160 5.42 -4.41 3.51
C ILE A 160 4.42 -4.01 2.44
N LEU A 161 3.33 -4.75 2.35
CA LEU A 161 2.23 -4.48 1.42
C LEU A 161 0.99 -4.06 2.22
N PHE A 162 0.50 -2.86 1.95
CA PHE A 162 -0.76 -2.35 2.48
C PHE A 162 -1.86 -2.46 1.42
N LEU A 163 -2.94 -3.17 1.72
CA LEU A 163 -4.08 -3.39 0.84
C LEU A 163 -5.34 -2.81 1.47
N ASP A 164 -5.85 -1.71 0.92
CA ASP A 164 -7.08 -1.07 1.38
C ASP A 164 -8.24 -1.52 0.48
N GLU A 165 -9.12 -2.37 0.99
CA GLU A 165 -10.26 -2.95 0.28
C GLU A 165 -9.90 -3.62 -1.08
N PRO A 166 -8.97 -4.59 -1.10
CA PRO A 166 -8.42 -5.14 -2.34
C PRO A 166 -9.44 -5.90 -3.21
N THR A 167 -10.59 -6.24 -2.67
CA THR A 167 -11.65 -6.99 -3.37
C THR A 167 -12.84 -6.12 -3.80
N THR A 168 -12.83 -4.82 -3.49
CA THR A 168 -13.93 -3.92 -3.86
C THR A 168 -14.04 -3.78 -5.38
N GLY A 169 -15.23 -4.04 -5.93
CA GLY A 169 -15.47 -3.99 -7.39
C GLY A 169 -15.06 -5.27 -8.13
N VAL A 170 -14.83 -6.36 -7.43
CA VAL A 170 -14.69 -7.71 -7.98
C VAL A 170 -16.03 -8.41 -7.76
N ASP A 171 -16.91 -8.39 -8.78
CA ASP A 171 -18.14 -9.16 -8.84
C ASP A 171 -17.85 -10.57 -9.39
#